data_d9fef317a7c599e0fd1ea4804c6bae13
#
_entry.id   d9fef317a7c599e0fd1ea4804c6bae13
#
_cell.length_a   1.000
_cell.length_b   1.000
_cell.length_c   1.000
_cell.angle_alpha   90.00
_cell.angle_beta   90.00
_cell.angle_gamma   90.00
#
_symmetry.space_group_name_H-M   'P 1'
#
loop_
_entity.id
_entity.type
_entity.pdbx_description
1 polymer ?
#
loop_
_entity_poly.entity_id
_entity_poly.type
_entity_poly.pdbx_seq_one_letter_code
_entity_poly.pdbx_strand_id
1 'polypeptide(L)'
;MLPGLVELHTDHLEAHYLPRPKVRWDLTAAVISYDAQMATCGVTTVLDSLRVWRETGAEAVNGEAGDLAEAIADARGRDLLRVSHFLHLRCEVPMPDVVEDATALAGRSDVRLMSLMDHTPGQRQFRDPVKLREYYRGKTGGMTDAELDVVFARRIECQTRYAADNYRALVSLANERGTPLASHDDTTLEHVEQSLHDGVKVAEFPSTMEAAARLHDANVKILMGAPNLVRGKSHSGNVATCELARSGKLDILSSDYVPSSLLMAALQLPRAAANFDLPAAIRTVTKTPADVVGLTDRGEIACGKRADLIRVYVNDDDAAVRSVWCAGARVA
;
A
#
# COMPACT_ATOMS: atom_id res chain seq x y z
N MET A 1 12.11 15.53 -17.28
CA MET A 1 11.77 14.10 -17.47
C MET A 1 12.16 13.36 -16.23
N LEU A 2 11.30 12.49 -15.73
CA LEU A 2 11.54 11.60 -14.59
C LEU A 2 11.23 10.16 -15.01
N PRO A 3 11.72 9.13 -14.30
CA PRO A 3 11.22 7.78 -14.46
C PRO A 3 9.73 7.73 -14.12
N GLY A 4 8.99 6.79 -14.70
CA GLY A 4 7.62 6.51 -14.30
C GLY A 4 7.54 6.08 -12.83
N LEU A 5 6.49 6.54 -12.13
CA LEU A 5 6.31 6.24 -10.72
C LEU A 5 5.89 4.77 -10.52
N VAL A 6 6.34 4.19 -9.43
CA VAL A 6 6.02 2.81 -9.01
C VAL A 6 5.32 2.87 -7.65
N GLU A 7 4.07 2.40 -7.63
CA GLU A 7 3.22 2.39 -6.44
C GLU A 7 3.14 0.98 -5.85
N LEU A 8 3.44 0.84 -4.55
CA LEU A 8 3.41 -0.45 -3.87
C LEU A 8 2.18 -0.68 -3.00
N HIS A 9 1.55 0.39 -2.50
CA HIS A 9 0.46 0.27 -1.55
C HIS A 9 -0.61 1.34 -1.78
N THR A 10 -1.65 0.98 -2.51
CA THR A 10 -2.83 1.85 -2.70
C THR A 10 -4.11 1.02 -2.70
N ASP A 11 -5.11 1.46 -1.96
CA ASP A 11 -6.45 0.90 -1.96
C ASP A 11 -7.44 1.75 -2.79
N HIS A 12 -6.92 2.67 -3.59
CA HIS A 12 -7.74 3.64 -4.31
C HIS A 12 -8.65 3.01 -5.38
N LEU A 13 -8.36 1.81 -5.86
CA LEU A 13 -9.27 1.05 -6.73
C LEU A 13 -10.64 0.89 -6.08
N GLU A 14 -10.71 0.74 -4.74
CA GLU A 14 -11.98 0.62 -4.01
C GLU A 14 -12.91 1.80 -4.24
N ALA A 15 -12.39 3.02 -4.34
CA ALA A 15 -13.19 4.21 -4.58
C ALA A 15 -13.89 4.19 -5.95
N HIS A 16 -13.39 3.40 -6.90
CA HIS A 16 -13.95 3.27 -8.25
C HIS A 16 -15.05 2.22 -8.33
N TYR A 17 -14.94 1.11 -7.61
CA TYR A 17 -16.00 0.08 -7.64
C TYR A 17 -17.01 0.21 -6.49
N LEU A 18 -16.66 0.97 -5.42
CA LEU A 18 -17.56 1.35 -4.33
C LEU A 18 -17.73 2.88 -4.28
N PRO A 19 -18.28 3.52 -5.34
CA PRO A 19 -18.31 4.98 -5.44
C PRO A 19 -19.23 5.62 -4.41
N ARG A 20 -20.12 4.86 -3.79
CA ARG A 20 -21.02 5.27 -2.68
C ARG A 20 -21.31 4.07 -1.78
N PRO A 21 -21.69 4.29 -0.51
CA PRO A 21 -22.14 3.21 0.37
C PRO A 21 -23.24 2.37 -0.30
N LYS A 22 -23.07 1.02 -0.28
CA LYS A 22 -24.00 0.03 -0.87
C LYS A 22 -24.14 0.09 -2.40
N VAL A 23 -23.37 0.91 -3.11
CA VAL A 23 -23.35 0.95 -4.59
C VAL A 23 -22.10 0.23 -5.08
N ARG A 24 -22.30 -0.88 -5.80
CA ARG A 24 -21.22 -1.59 -6.49
C ARG A 24 -21.27 -1.24 -7.96
N TRP A 25 -20.13 -0.81 -8.50
CA TRP A 25 -19.98 -0.54 -9.91
C TRP A 25 -19.43 -1.76 -10.65
N ASP A 26 -19.54 -1.76 -11.97
CA ASP A 26 -18.91 -2.77 -12.82
C ASP A 26 -17.40 -2.79 -12.59
N LEU A 27 -16.84 -3.98 -12.31
CA LEU A 27 -15.43 -4.11 -11.92
C LEU A 27 -14.49 -3.76 -13.06
N THR A 28 -14.79 -4.16 -14.29
CA THR A 28 -13.95 -3.84 -15.45
C THR A 28 -13.94 -2.33 -15.72
N ALA A 29 -15.10 -1.67 -15.65
CA ALA A 29 -15.19 -0.22 -15.81
C ALA A 29 -14.47 0.53 -14.66
N ALA A 30 -14.55 0.02 -13.43
CA ALA A 30 -13.81 0.55 -12.29
C ALA A 30 -12.30 0.45 -12.48
N VAL A 31 -11.79 -0.71 -12.90
CA VAL A 31 -10.36 -0.94 -13.19
C VAL A 31 -9.86 0.00 -14.29
N ILE A 32 -10.60 0.15 -15.41
CA ILE A 32 -10.22 1.05 -16.50
C ILE A 32 -10.17 2.51 -16.04
N SER A 33 -11.13 2.93 -15.20
CA SER A 33 -11.18 4.30 -14.70
C SER A 33 -10.06 4.59 -13.71
N TYR A 34 -9.78 3.63 -12.84
CA TYR A 34 -8.68 3.68 -11.90
C TYR A 34 -7.31 3.71 -12.61
N ASP A 35 -7.09 2.83 -13.61
CA ASP A 35 -5.89 2.82 -14.46
C ASP A 35 -5.64 4.18 -15.12
N ALA A 36 -6.69 4.81 -15.65
CA ALA A 36 -6.59 6.14 -16.24
C ALA A 36 -6.14 7.20 -15.21
N GLN A 37 -6.64 7.13 -13.99
CA GLN A 37 -6.23 8.02 -12.92
C GLN A 37 -4.78 7.79 -12.51
N MET A 38 -4.36 6.53 -12.35
CA MET A 38 -2.97 6.20 -12.04
C MET A 38 -2.03 6.73 -13.11
N ALA A 39 -2.35 6.50 -14.39
CA ALA A 39 -1.58 7.03 -15.51
C ALA A 39 -1.45 8.56 -15.45
N THR A 40 -2.54 9.28 -15.25
CA THR A 40 -2.52 10.75 -15.20
C THR A 40 -1.79 11.32 -13.98
N CYS A 41 -1.66 10.54 -12.90
CA CYS A 41 -0.82 10.87 -11.74
C CYS A 41 0.68 10.56 -11.97
N GLY A 42 1.05 9.97 -13.13
CA GLY A 42 2.43 9.64 -13.46
C GLY A 42 2.88 8.26 -13.01
N VAL A 43 1.97 7.44 -12.47
CA VAL A 43 2.24 6.04 -12.14
C VAL A 43 2.26 5.22 -13.42
N THR A 44 3.33 4.46 -13.62
CA THR A 44 3.49 3.53 -14.76
C THR A 44 3.48 2.08 -14.32
N THR A 45 3.63 1.84 -13.03
CA THR A 45 3.54 0.53 -12.42
C THR A 45 2.83 0.66 -11.08
N VAL A 46 1.80 -0.14 -10.87
CA VAL A 46 1.04 -0.20 -9.62
C VAL A 46 0.91 -1.62 -9.12
N LEU A 47 1.06 -1.80 -7.82
CA LEU A 47 0.65 -3.00 -7.10
C LEU A 47 -0.72 -2.71 -6.48
N ASP A 48 -1.76 -3.27 -7.08
CA ASP A 48 -3.13 -3.14 -6.60
C ASP A 48 -3.29 -3.85 -5.27
N SER A 49 -3.55 -3.09 -4.21
CA SER A 49 -3.56 -3.57 -2.84
C SER A 49 -4.92 -4.18 -2.50
N LEU A 50 -5.08 -5.45 -2.84
CA LEU A 50 -6.35 -6.18 -2.66
C LEU A 50 -6.52 -6.65 -1.22
N ARG A 51 -7.72 -6.42 -0.66
CA ARG A 51 -8.08 -6.90 0.68
C ARG A 51 -8.41 -8.39 0.65
N VAL A 52 -7.54 -9.19 1.25
CA VAL A 52 -7.68 -10.65 1.29
C VAL A 52 -8.32 -11.04 2.63
N TRP A 53 -9.59 -10.74 2.76
CA TRP A 53 -10.46 -11.17 3.86
C TRP A 53 -11.93 -10.87 3.55
N ARG A 54 -12.85 -11.52 4.29
CA ARG A 54 -14.29 -11.31 4.17
C ARG A 54 -14.80 -10.59 5.43
N GLU A 55 -15.31 -9.38 5.27
CA GLU A 55 -16.02 -8.71 6.35
C GLU A 55 -17.51 -9.10 6.32
N THR A 56 -18.11 -9.26 7.50
CA THR A 56 -19.55 -9.50 7.63
C THR A 56 -20.25 -8.21 8.06
N GLY A 57 -21.27 -7.79 7.34
CA GLY A 57 -22.07 -6.59 7.67
C GLY A 57 -22.53 -5.83 6.42
N ALA A 58 -23.30 -4.77 6.61
CA ALA A 58 -23.91 -4.00 5.52
C ALA A 58 -22.91 -3.20 4.65
N GLU A 59 -21.67 -3.03 5.12
CA GLU A 59 -20.60 -2.32 4.43
C GLU A 59 -19.47 -3.27 3.99
N ALA A 60 -19.72 -4.55 4.03
CA ALA A 60 -18.73 -5.57 3.78
C ALA A 60 -18.25 -5.54 2.33
N VAL A 61 -16.96 -5.25 2.18
CA VAL A 61 -16.17 -5.59 0.99
C VAL A 61 -15.85 -7.07 1.15
N ASN A 62 -16.68 -7.95 0.58
CA ASN A 62 -16.63 -9.37 0.89
C ASN A 62 -16.04 -10.17 -0.25
N GLY A 63 -14.86 -10.74 -0.04
CA GLY A 63 -14.32 -11.77 -0.91
C GLY A 63 -14.01 -11.29 -2.34
N GLU A 64 -13.98 -9.99 -2.57
CA GLU A 64 -13.84 -9.37 -3.90
C GLU A 64 -12.42 -9.39 -4.43
N ALA A 65 -11.43 -9.78 -3.61
CA ALA A 65 -10.04 -9.83 -4.05
C ALA A 65 -9.87 -10.74 -5.28
N GLY A 66 -10.55 -11.87 -5.32
CA GLY A 66 -10.57 -12.77 -6.46
C GLY A 66 -11.18 -12.13 -7.69
N ASP A 67 -12.37 -11.55 -7.57
CA ASP A 67 -13.09 -10.91 -8.67
C ASP A 67 -12.33 -9.71 -9.22
N LEU A 68 -11.72 -8.90 -8.36
CA LEU A 68 -10.87 -7.77 -8.75
C LEU A 68 -9.60 -8.26 -9.48
N ALA A 69 -8.94 -9.30 -8.97
CA ALA A 69 -7.79 -9.90 -9.62
C ALA A 69 -8.11 -10.43 -11.02
N GLU A 70 -9.28 -11.05 -11.19
CA GLU A 70 -9.77 -11.50 -12.50
C GLU A 70 -10.12 -10.32 -13.42
N ALA A 71 -10.79 -9.28 -12.91
CA ALA A 71 -11.12 -8.08 -13.70
C ALA A 71 -9.85 -7.36 -14.20
N ILE A 72 -8.81 -7.26 -13.36
CA ILE A 72 -7.49 -6.71 -13.74
C ILE A 72 -6.84 -7.59 -14.83
N ALA A 73 -6.87 -8.92 -14.65
CA ALA A 73 -6.30 -9.86 -15.62
C ALA A 73 -7.02 -9.82 -16.97
N ASP A 74 -8.35 -9.79 -16.96
CA ASP A 74 -9.18 -9.66 -18.17
C ASP A 74 -8.90 -8.34 -18.89
N ALA A 75 -8.92 -7.23 -18.18
CA ALA A 75 -8.63 -5.92 -18.74
C ALA A 75 -7.22 -5.85 -19.34
N ARG A 76 -6.22 -6.45 -18.69
CA ARG A 76 -4.85 -6.60 -19.21
C ARG A 76 -4.83 -7.45 -20.47
N GLY A 77 -5.49 -8.62 -20.46
CA GLY A 77 -5.54 -9.54 -21.60
C GLY A 77 -6.21 -8.94 -22.84
N ARG A 78 -7.09 -7.96 -22.65
CA ARG A 78 -7.80 -7.22 -23.70
C ARG A 78 -7.13 -5.91 -24.10
N ASP A 79 -5.92 -5.62 -23.60
CA ASP A 79 -5.16 -4.39 -23.88
C ASP A 79 -5.93 -3.09 -23.53
N LEU A 80 -6.69 -3.13 -22.42
CA LEU A 80 -7.49 -1.98 -21.97
C LEU A 80 -6.75 -1.10 -20.96
N LEU A 81 -5.61 -1.57 -20.42
CA LEU A 81 -4.86 -0.89 -19.38
C LEU A 81 -3.70 -0.07 -19.96
N ARG A 82 -3.47 1.10 -19.39
CA ARG A 82 -2.42 2.05 -19.74
C ARG A 82 -1.10 1.74 -19.06
N VAL A 83 -1.19 1.29 -17.79
CA VAL A 83 -0.03 1.07 -16.93
C VAL A 83 0.13 -0.41 -16.55
N SER A 84 1.25 -0.77 -15.96
CA SER A 84 1.48 -2.13 -15.52
C SER A 84 0.83 -2.37 -14.16
N HIS A 85 -0.13 -3.27 -14.10
CA HIS A 85 -0.79 -3.71 -12.87
C HIS A 85 -0.20 -5.03 -12.39
N PHE A 86 0.14 -5.07 -11.11
CA PHE A 86 0.50 -6.25 -10.33
C PHE A 86 -0.39 -6.31 -9.10
N LEU A 87 -0.31 -7.38 -8.33
CA LEU A 87 -1.12 -7.56 -7.14
C LEU A 87 -0.27 -7.48 -5.88
N HIS A 88 -0.80 -6.77 -4.90
CA HIS A 88 -0.35 -6.75 -3.53
C HIS A 88 -1.45 -7.35 -2.66
N LEU A 89 -1.20 -8.50 -2.05
CA LEU A 89 -2.17 -9.17 -1.19
C LEU A 89 -2.10 -8.58 0.22
N ARG A 90 -3.14 -7.89 0.66
CA ARG A 90 -3.27 -7.34 2.01
C ARG A 90 -4.01 -8.37 2.89
N CYS A 91 -3.26 -9.15 3.65
CA CYS A 91 -3.79 -10.25 4.45
C CYS A 91 -4.10 -9.79 5.88
N GLU A 92 -5.37 -9.70 6.23
CA GLU A 92 -5.82 -9.39 7.58
C GLU A 92 -5.77 -10.66 8.44
N VAL A 93 -4.67 -10.83 9.16
CA VAL A 93 -4.29 -12.07 9.87
C VAL A 93 -5.36 -12.60 10.85
N PRO A 94 -6.13 -11.75 11.57
CA PRO A 94 -7.18 -12.22 12.46
C PRO A 94 -8.40 -12.87 11.77
N MET A 95 -8.52 -12.74 10.44
CA MET A 95 -9.72 -13.23 9.74
C MET A 95 -9.69 -14.73 9.50
N PRO A 96 -10.80 -15.45 9.73
CA PRO A 96 -10.84 -16.92 9.69
C PRO A 96 -10.56 -17.51 8.30
N ASP A 97 -10.86 -16.76 7.24
CA ASP A 97 -10.82 -17.17 5.84
C ASP A 97 -9.58 -16.64 5.08
N VAL A 98 -8.73 -15.84 5.74
CA VAL A 98 -7.60 -15.17 5.09
C VAL A 98 -6.60 -16.13 4.43
N VAL A 99 -6.34 -17.29 5.03
CA VAL A 99 -5.38 -18.27 4.50
C VAL A 99 -5.94 -18.95 3.24
N GLU A 100 -7.24 -19.28 3.24
CA GLU A 100 -7.93 -19.87 2.08
C GLU A 100 -7.90 -18.88 0.90
N ASP A 101 -8.34 -17.64 1.12
CA ASP A 101 -8.39 -16.59 0.11
C ASP A 101 -6.99 -16.21 -0.41
N ALA A 102 -6.01 -16.10 0.48
CA ALA A 102 -4.61 -15.84 0.08
C ALA A 102 -4.03 -16.98 -0.75
N THR A 103 -4.31 -18.24 -0.38
CA THR A 103 -3.83 -19.43 -1.11
C THR A 103 -4.37 -19.46 -2.53
N ALA A 104 -5.65 -19.10 -2.71
CA ALA A 104 -6.27 -19.03 -4.03
C ALA A 104 -5.59 -18.02 -4.97
N LEU A 105 -5.04 -16.92 -4.41
CA LEU A 105 -4.42 -15.84 -5.18
C LEU A 105 -2.90 -15.97 -5.30
N ALA A 106 -2.21 -16.49 -4.29
CA ALA A 106 -0.75 -16.49 -4.19
C ALA A 106 -0.02 -17.27 -5.30
N GLY A 107 -0.72 -18.17 -6.00
CA GLY A 107 -0.19 -18.90 -7.16
C GLY A 107 -0.11 -18.09 -8.46
N ARG A 108 -0.67 -16.88 -8.50
CA ARG A 108 -0.69 -16.03 -9.70
C ARG A 108 0.68 -15.38 -9.93
N SER A 109 1.10 -15.33 -11.18
CA SER A 109 2.39 -14.72 -11.57
C SER A 109 2.44 -13.20 -11.44
N ASP A 110 1.29 -12.56 -11.26
CA ASP A 110 1.17 -11.10 -11.08
C ASP A 110 1.18 -10.67 -9.60
N VAL A 111 1.18 -11.58 -8.63
CA VAL A 111 1.39 -11.26 -7.21
C VAL A 111 2.85 -10.92 -6.97
N ARG A 112 3.14 -9.74 -6.40
CA ARG A 112 4.49 -9.21 -6.18
C ARG A 112 4.79 -8.83 -4.74
N LEU A 113 3.76 -8.73 -3.88
CA LEU A 113 3.92 -8.39 -2.47
C LEU A 113 2.78 -9.02 -1.66
N MET A 114 3.06 -9.41 -0.43
CA MET A 114 2.06 -9.85 0.54
C MET A 114 2.31 -9.15 1.88
N SER A 115 1.33 -8.39 2.36
CA SER A 115 1.37 -7.74 3.67
C SER A 115 0.62 -8.55 4.71
N LEU A 116 1.19 -8.65 5.91
CA LEU A 116 0.57 -9.24 7.08
C LEU A 116 0.08 -8.13 8.01
N MET A 117 -1.25 -8.00 8.15
CA MET A 117 -1.89 -6.90 8.87
C MET A 117 -2.72 -7.41 10.04
N ASP A 118 -2.76 -6.62 11.11
CA ASP A 118 -3.63 -6.84 12.26
C ASP A 118 -4.22 -5.51 12.72
N HIS A 119 -5.46 -5.23 12.30
CA HIS A 119 -6.22 -4.05 12.69
C HIS A 119 -7.17 -4.30 13.88
N THR A 120 -6.85 -5.28 14.71
CA THR A 120 -7.62 -5.56 15.94
C THR A 120 -7.48 -4.40 16.93
N PRO A 121 -8.57 -4.01 17.61
CA PRO A 121 -8.51 -3.04 18.69
C PRO A 121 -7.46 -3.40 19.74
N GLY A 122 -6.60 -2.45 20.09
CA GLY A 122 -5.49 -2.65 21.01
C GLY A 122 -4.20 -3.14 20.37
N GLN A 123 -4.19 -3.46 19.08
CA GLN A 123 -3.01 -3.89 18.32
C GLN A 123 -2.44 -2.78 17.44
N ARG A 124 -1.13 -2.80 17.24
CA ARG A 124 -0.40 -2.01 16.24
C ARG A 124 -0.81 -0.52 16.23
N GLN A 125 -1.26 0.05 15.10
CA GLN A 125 -1.70 1.45 15.03
C GLN A 125 -2.94 1.76 15.91
N PHE A 126 -3.77 0.78 16.18
CA PHE A 126 -5.02 0.91 16.95
C PHE A 126 -4.86 0.65 18.44
N ARG A 127 -3.65 0.83 19.00
CA ARG A 127 -3.36 0.68 20.42
C ARG A 127 -4.10 1.67 21.34
N ASP A 128 -4.53 2.83 20.79
CA ASP A 128 -5.33 3.83 21.51
C ASP A 128 -6.83 3.63 21.23
N PRO A 129 -7.62 3.12 22.19
CA PRO A 129 -9.03 2.85 21.97
C PRO A 129 -9.88 4.09 21.68
N VAL A 130 -9.47 5.27 22.17
CA VAL A 130 -10.21 6.52 21.93
C VAL A 130 -10.08 6.94 20.48
N LYS A 131 -8.86 6.99 19.96
CA LYS A 131 -8.59 7.31 18.56
C LYS A 131 -9.22 6.29 17.60
N LEU A 132 -9.21 5.02 17.99
CA LEU A 132 -9.87 3.97 17.23
C LEU A 132 -11.38 4.22 17.11
N ARG A 133 -12.06 4.56 18.22
CA ARG A 133 -13.49 4.89 18.19
C ARG A 133 -13.78 6.11 17.31
N GLU A 134 -12.97 7.15 17.39
CA GLU A 134 -13.08 8.33 16.51
C GLU A 134 -12.94 7.95 15.04
N TYR A 135 -11.96 7.13 14.70
CA TYR A 135 -11.75 6.63 13.34
C TYR A 135 -12.97 5.85 12.83
N TYR A 136 -13.49 4.89 13.62
CA TYR A 136 -14.65 4.09 13.20
C TYR A 136 -15.91 4.93 13.07
N ARG A 137 -16.17 5.88 13.96
CA ARG A 137 -17.30 6.80 13.84
C ARG A 137 -17.25 7.62 12.54
N GLY A 138 -16.06 8.08 12.15
CA GLY A 138 -15.85 8.78 10.89
C GLY A 138 -16.08 7.89 9.66
N LYS A 139 -15.62 6.64 9.72
CA LYS A 139 -15.70 5.69 8.61
C LYS A 139 -17.11 5.11 8.41
N THR A 140 -17.84 4.82 9.49
CA THR A 140 -19.11 4.07 9.46
C THR A 140 -20.36 4.96 9.45
N GLY A 141 -20.20 6.27 9.35
CA GLY A 141 -21.34 7.19 9.28
C GLY A 141 -22.12 7.35 10.60
N GLY A 142 -21.49 7.02 11.75
CA GLY A 142 -22.03 7.31 13.07
C GLY A 142 -22.51 6.11 13.89
N MET A 143 -21.80 4.98 13.84
CA MET A 143 -22.06 3.86 14.77
C MET A 143 -22.06 4.34 16.23
N THR A 144 -23.00 3.81 17.01
CA THR A 144 -23.06 4.03 18.45
C THR A 144 -21.94 3.32 19.19
N ASP A 145 -21.64 3.73 20.43
CA ASP A 145 -20.62 3.05 21.24
C ASP A 145 -20.95 1.59 21.51
N ALA A 146 -22.22 1.25 21.69
CA ALA A 146 -22.67 -0.13 21.89
C ALA A 146 -22.44 -0.99 20.64
N GLU A 147 -22.69 -0.46 19.45
CA GLU A 147 -22.42 -1.17 18.19
C GLU A 147 -20.91 -1.35 17.97
N LEU A 148 -20.09 -0.32 18.29
CA LEU A 148 -18.63 -0.42 18.23
C LEU A 148 -18.10 -1.47 19.22
N ASP A 149 -18.65 -1.54 20.45
CA ASP A 149 -18.25 -2.55 21.43
C ASP A 149 -18.48 -3.97 20.94
N VAL A 150 -19.59 -4.24 20.24
CA VAL A 150 -19.88 -5.55 19.65
C VAL A 150 -18.88 -5.87 18.54
N VAL A 151 -18.59 -4.90 17.65
CA VAL A 151 -17.61 -5.08 16.56
C VAL A 151 -16.21 -5.34 17.14
N PHE A 152 -15.80 -4.58 18.13
CA PHE A 152 -14.47 -4.71 18.76
C PHE A 152 -14.32 -6.04 19.50
N ALA A 153 -15.33 -6.46 20.28
CA ALA A 153 -15.32 -7.75 20.96
C ALA A 153 -15.15 -8.91 19.97
N ARG A 154 -15.89 -8.88 18.85
CA ARG A 154 -15.76 -9.89 17.80
C ARG A 154 -14.36 -9.90 17.16
N ARG A 155 -13.77 -8.73 16.86
CA ARG A 155 -12.43 -8.65 16.29
C ARG A 155 -11.37 -9.20 17.24
N ILE A 156 -11.48 -8.90 18.53
CA ILE A 156 -10.58 -9.43 19.58
C ILE A 156 -10.73 -10.96 19.68
N GLU A 157 -11.96 -11.48 19.62
CA GLU A 157 -12.22 -12.94 19.60
C GLU A 157 -11.55 -13.60 18.40
N CYS A 158 -11.74 -13.05 17.19
CA CYS A 158 -11.11 -13.56 15.98
C CYS A 158 -9.59 -13.54 16.09
N GLN A 159 -9.01 -12.44 16.55
CA GLN A 159 -7.57 -12.30 16.77
C GLN A 159 -7.04 -13.38 17.71
N THR A 160 -7.67 -13.57 18.85
CA THR A 160 -7.26 -14.57 19.84
C THR A 160 -7.33 -15.99 19.26
N ARG A 161 -8.32 -16.26 18.41
CA ARG A 161 -8.58 -17.61 17.89
C ARG A 161 -7.73 -17.97 16.66
N TYR A 162 -7.49 -17.01 15.76
CA TYR A 162 -6.96 -17.31 14.43
C TYR A 162 -5.60 -16.69 14.14
N ALA A 163 -5.25 -15.53 14.74
CA ALA A 163 -4.14 -14.74 14.28
C ALA A 163 -2.80 -15.49 14.28
N ALA A 164 -2.49 -16.22 15.33
CA ALA A 164 -1.19 -16.91 15.45
C ALA A 164 -1.01 -18.01 14.40
N ASP A 165 -2.06 -18.78 14.12
CA ASP A 165 -2.01 -19.88 13.15
C ASP A 165 -2.02 -19.35 11.72
N ASN A 166 -2.90 -18.36 11.42
CA ASN A 166 -2.95 -17.70 10.13
C ASN A 166 -1.64 -17.01 9.78
N TYR A 167 -1.04 -16.29 10.74
CA TYR A 167 0.25 -15.62 10.54
C TYR A 167 1.31 -16.62 10.05
N ARG A 168 1.48 -17.73 10.75
CA ARG A 168 2.46 -18.77 10.39
C ARG A 168 2.17 -19.37 9.01
N ALA A 169 0.89 -19.66 8.72
CA ALA A 169 0.49 -20.20 7.43
C ALA A 169 0.76 -19.23 6.27
N LEU A 170 0.49 -17.92 6.45
CA LEU A 170 0.75 -16.90 5.45
C LEU A 170 2.24 -16.67 5.21
N VAL A 171 3.07 -16.68 6.27
CA VAL A 171 4.54 -16.64 6.14
C VAL A 171 5.05 -17.84 5.33
N SER A 172 4.57 -19.07 5.65
CA SER A 172 4.92 -20.27 4.89
C SER A 172 4.53 -20.15 3.42
N LEU A 173 3.28 -19.72 3.16
CA LEU A 173 2.75 -19.53 1.81
C LEU A 173 3.59 -18.53 1.00
N ALA A 174 3.94 -17.40 1.57
CA ALA A 174 4.77 -16.40 0.90
C ALA A 174 6.16 -16.94 0.56
N ASN A 175 6.80 -17.65 1.51
CA ASN A 175 8.10 -18.27 1.31
C ASN A 175 8.05 -19.36 0.23
N GLU A 176 7.04 -20.22 0.23
CA GLU A 176 6.84 -21.27 -0.79
C GLU A 176 6.65 -20.68 -2.20
N ARG A 177 6.02 -19.54 -2.30
CA ARG A 177 5.77 -18.82 -3.58
C ARG A 177 6.91 -17.89 -3.97
N GLY A 178 7.87 -17.63 -3.07
CA GLY A 178 8.93 -16.64 -3.30
C GLY A 178 8.38 -15.20 -3.37
N THR A 179 7.21 -14.94 -2.77
CA THR A 179 6.59 -13.63 -2.73
C THR A 179 7.21 -12.81 -1.60
N PRO A 180 7.74 -11.61 -1.85
CA PRO A 180 8.23 -10.74 -0.79
C PRO A 180 7.15 -10.45 0.26
N LEU A 181 7.54 -10.52 1.55
CA LEU A 181 6.67 -10.17 2.67
C LEU A 181 6.82 -8.70 3.04
N ALA A 182 5.70 -8.07 3.39
CA ALA A 182 5.67 -6.80 4.09
C ALA A 182 5.03 -6.97 5.46
N SER A 183 5.56 -6.26 6.47
CA SER A 183 4.88 -6.04 7.74
C SER A 183 4.05 -4.75 7.67
N HIS A 184 3.05 -4.63 8.53
CA HIS A 184 2.17 -3.47 8.55
C HIS A 184 2.01 -2.94 9.97
N ASP A 185 2.21 -1.61 10.14
CA ASP A 185 2.05 -0.92 11.43
C ASP A 185 2.91 -1.48 12.58
N ASP A 186 4.13 -1.93 12.32
CA ASP A 186 5.03 -2.35 13.39
C ASP A 186 5.21 -1.24 14.42
N THR A 187 4.97 -1.57 15.70
CA THR A 187 4.86 -0.60 16.79
C THR A 187 5.86 -0.84 17.91
N THR A 188 6.12 -2.12 18.22
CA THR A 188 6.98 -2.54 19.32
C THR A 188 8.20 -3.27 18.80
N LEU A 189 9.25 -3.41 19.63
CA LEU A 189 10.42 -4.21 19.27
C LEU A 189 10.06 -5.70 19.07
N GLU A 190 9.04 -6.21 19.76
CA GLU A 190 8.54 -7.57 19.54
C GLU A 190 8.00 -7.76 18.13
N HIS A 191 7.19 -6.82 17.62
CA HIS A 191 6.73 -6.84 16.24
C HIS A 191 7.90 -6.79 15.25
N VAL A 192 8.88 -5.94 15.55
CA VAL A 192 10.09 -5.79 14.71
C VAL A 192 10.88 -7.08 14.66
N GLU A 193 11.21 -7.70 15.81
CA GLU A 193 11.99 -8.94 15.85
C GLU A 193 11.24 -10.09 15.15
N GLN A 194 9.91 -10.15 15.25
CA GLN A 194 9.11 -11.11 14.49
C GLN A 194 9.23 -10.85 12.98
N SER A 195 9.06 -9.60 12.53
CA SER A 195 9.19 -9.23 11.12
C SER A 195 10.57 -9.55 10.55
N LEU A 196 11.63 -9.34 11.35
CA LEU A 196 13.00 -9.68 10.98
C LEU A 196 13.22 -11.20 10.89
N HIS A 197 12.68 -11.97 11.87
CA HIS A 197 12.75 -13.43 11.87
C HIS A 197 12.10 -14.03 10.62
N ASP A 198 10.97 -13.48 10.20
CA ASP A 198 10.18 -13.96 9.05
C ASP A 198 10.69 -13.46 7.70
N GLY A 199 11.76 -12.66 7.69
CA GLY A 199 12.43 -12.20 6.49
C GLY A 199 11.69 -11.13 5.71
N VAL A 200 10.87 -10.31 6.40
CA VAL A 200 10.15 -9.16 5.82
C VAL A 200 11.10 -8.25 5.06
N LYS A 201 10.69 -7.79 3.88
CA LYS A 201 11.48 -6.91 2.99
C LYS A 201 11.05 -5.46 3.06
N VAL A 202 9.77 -5.21 3.34
CA VAL A 202 9.17 -3.88 3.43
C VAL A 202 8.42 -3.77 4.76
N ALA A 203 8.65 -2.70 5.51
CA ALA A 203 7.84 -2.35 6.66
C ALA A 203 6.92 -1.18 6.26
N GLU A 204 5.64 -1.48 6.16
CA GLU A 204 4.61 -0.51 5.81
C GLU A 204 4.13 0.22 7.06
N PHE A 205 4.28 1.54 7.05
CA PHE A 205 3.75 2.44 8.06
C PHE A 205 4.15 2.13 9.50
N PRO A 206 5.43 1.79 9.81
CA PRO A 206 5.82 1.59 11.21
C PRO A 206 5.36 2.79 12.05
N SER A 207 4.73 2.49 13.19
CA SER A 207 3.98 3.52 13.91
C SER A 207 4.83 4.30 14.92
N THR A 208 6.07 3.84 15.19
CA THR A 208 7.02 4.48 16.10
C THR A 208 8.38 4.68 15.45
N MET A 209 9.11 5.71 15.92
CA MET A 209 10.48 5.95 15.47
C MET A 209 11.41 4.78 15.83
N GLU A 210 11.21 4.16 16.99
CA GLU A 210 12.00 3.02 17.48
C GLU A 210 11.85 1.80 16.56
N ALA A 211 10.61 1.44 16.21
CA ALA A 211 10.33 0.34 15.30
C ALA A 211 10.93 0.60 13.91
N ALA A 212 10.68 1.79 13.35
CA ALA A 212 11.21 2.16 12.04
C ALA A 212 12.75 2.16 12.00
N ALA A 213 13.40 2.70 13.03
CA ALA A 213 14.85 2.73 13.10
C ALA A 213 15.45 1.32 13.16
N ARG A 214 14.92 0.44 14.01
CA ARG A 214 15.42 -0.93 14.16
C ARG A 214 15.22 -1.76 12.90
N LEU A 215 14.07 -1.61 12.21
CA LEU A 215 13.82 -2.27 10.91
C LEU A 215 14.79 -1.78 9.82
N HIS A 216 14.94 -0.46 9.70
CA HIS A 216 15.84 0.14 8.73
C HIS A 216 17.31 -0.27 8.95
N ASP A 217 17.77 -0.30 10.21
CA ASP A 217 19.13 -0.72 10.57
C ASP A 217 19.39 -2.20 10.26
N ALA A 218 18.32 -3.00 10.14
CA ALA A 218 18.36 -4.38 9.65
C ALA A 218 18.14 -4.50 8.12
N ASN A 219 18.21 -3.39 7.36
CA ASN A 219 18.00 -3.32 5.91
C ASN A 219 16.59 -3.67 5.42
N VAL A 220 15.58 -3.61 6.27
CA VAL A 220 14.16 -3.62 5.84
C VAL A 220 13.80 -2.25 5.30
N LYS A 221 13.13 -2.19 4.15
CA LYS A 221 12.74 -0.93 3.51
C LYS A 221 11.53 -0.32 4.19
N ILE A 222 11.66 0.93 4.64
CA ILE A 222 10.59 1.66 5.32
C ILE A 222 9.71 2.38 4.29
N LEU A 223 8.46 1.96 4.21
CA LEU A 223 7.44 2.56 3.36
C LEU A 223 6.50 3.43 4.20
N MET A 224 6.32 4.69 3.79
CA MET A 224 5.43 5.63 4.45
C MET A 224 4.43 6.27 3.48
N GLY A 225 3.29 6.69 3.98
CA GLY A 225 2.26 7.36 3.19
C GLY A 225 2.70 8.76 2.71
N ALA A 226 2.63 8.99 1.41
CA ALA A 226 2.83 10.30 0.81
C ALA A 226 1.85 11.36 1.35
N PRO A 227 0.56 11.05 1.59
CA PRO A 227 -0.37 12.00 2.23
C PRO A 227 0.08 12.47 3.61
N ASN A 228 0.79 11.62 4.38
CA ASN A 228 1.33 12.00 5.68
C ASN A 228 2.42 13.09 5.52
N LEU A 229 3.31 12.95 4.53
CA LEU A 229 4.33 13.96 4.24
C LEU A 229 3.69 15.28 3.76
N VAL A 230 2.77 15.22 2.80
CA VAL A 230 2.11 16.39 2.22
C VAL A 230 1.33 17.19 3.26
N ARG A 231 0.63 16.49 4.19
CA ARG A 231 -0.11 17.11 5.29
C ARG A 231 0.77 17.54 6.47
N GLY A 232 2.03 17.11 6.50
CA GLY A 232 2.99 17.42 7.57
C GLY A 232 2.76 16.69 8.89
N LYS A 233 1.79 15.77 8.97
CA LYS A 233 1.47 15.00 10.19
C LYS A 233 0.75 13.70 9.89
N SER A 234 0.89 12.72 10.80
CA SER A 234 0.07 11.51 10.79
C SER A 234 -1.39 11.84 11.16
N HIS A 235 -2.35 11.18 10.51
CA HIS A 235 -3.77 11.27 10.87
C HIS A 235 -4.12 10.43 12.12
N SER A 236 -3.32 9.40 12.42
CA SER A 236 -3.50 8.48 13.55
C SER A 236 -2.65 8.85 14.78
N GLY A 237 -1.80 9.88 14.68
CA GLY A 237 -0.89 10.28 15.75
C GLY A 237 0.35 9.39 15.91
N ASN A 238 0.65 8.58 14.89
CA ASN A 238 1.88 7.80 14.76
C ASN A 238 3.03 8.70 14.27
N VAL A 239 4.24 8.14 14.16
CA VAL A 239 5.42 8.86 13.67
C VAL A 239 5.14 9.52 12.32
N ALA A 240 5.57 10.77 12.16
CA ALA A 240 5.37 11.48 10.91
C ALA A 240 6.43 11.08 9.86
N THR A 241 6.00 10.99 8.58
CA THR A 241 6.92 10.68 7.47
C THR A 241 8.10 11.64 7.40
N CYS A 242 7.88 12.94 7.69
CA CYS A 242 8.95 13.93 7.68
C CYS A 242 9.99 13.70 8.81
N GLU A 243 9.60 13.13 9.95
CA GLU A 243 10.53 12.80 11.04
C GLU A 243 11.42 11.62 10.64
N LEU A 244 10.85 10.58 10.03
CA LEU A 244 11.61 9.45 9.48
C LEU A 244 12.53 9.89 8.33
N ALA A 245 12.06 10.76 7.46
CA ALA A 245 12.89 11.33 6.39
C ALA A 245 14.11 12.08 6.95
N ARG A 246 13.90 12.97 7.93
CA ARG A 246 15.00 13.74 8.57
C ARG A 246 16.01 12.86 9.29
N SER A 247 15.57 11.76 9.84
CA SER A 247 16.44 10.77 10.50
C SER A 247 17.14 9.80 9.54
N GLY A 248 16.90 9.93 8.21
CA GLY A 248 17.45 9.02 7.20
C GLY A 248 16.86 7.61 7.24
N LYS A 249 15.63 7.48 7.74
CA LYS A 249 14.93 6.20 7.92
C LYS A 249 13.72 6.03 6.98
N LEU A 250 13.65 6.79 5.90
CA LEU A 250 12.61 6.68 4.87
C LEU A 250 13.21 6.14 3.58
N ASP A 251 12.67 5.05 3.05
CA ASP A 251 13.11 4.44 1.80
C ASP A 251 12.09 4.60 0.67
N ILE A 252 10.79 4.46 0.96
CA ILE A 252 9.71 4.38 -0.02
C ILE A 252 8.54 5.27 0.40
N LEU A 253 7.95 5.97 -0.56
CA LEU A 253 6.68 6.65 -0.41
C LEU A 253 5.61 5.91 -1.21
N SER A 254 4.41 5.82 -0.64
CA SER A 254 3.22 5.24 -1.26
C SER A 254 2.08 6.25 -1.25
N SER A 255 1.23 6.22 -2.27
CA SER A 255 0.10 7.15 -2.37
C SER A 255 -1.05 6.83 -1.40
N ASP A 256 -1.09 5.60 -0.90
CA ASP A 256 -2.13 5.13 0.01
C ASP A 256 -3.54 5.38 -0.60
N TYR A 257 -4.30 6.32 -0.10
CA TYR A 257 -5.65 6.67 -0.57
C TYR A 257 -5.71 7.91 -1.49
N VAL A 258 -4.56 8.55 -1.83
CA VAL A 258 -4.51 9.76 -2.70
C VAL A 258 -3.45 9.60 -3.79
N PRO A 259 -3.76 9.05 -4.97
CA PRO A 259 -2.80 8.81 -6.05
C PRO A 259 -1.93 10.02 -6.44
N SER A 260 -2.50 11.22 -6.45
CA SER A 260 -1.77 12.45 -6.78
C SER A 260 -0.72 12.85 -5.73
N SER A 261 -0.81 12.33 -4.51
CA SER A 261 0.13 12.68 -3.44
C SER A 261 1.55 12.15 -3.68
N LEU A 262 1.70 11.09 -4.48
CA LEU A 262 2.99 10.42 -4.67
C LEU A 262 4.04 11.36 -5.27
N LEU A 263 3.73 11.99 -6.40
CA LEU A 263 4.61 12.96 -7.04
C LEU A 263 4.81 14.22 -6.17
N MET A 264 3.72 14.71 -5.56
CA MET A 264 3.77 15.88 -4.67
C MET A 264 4.73 15.66 -3.51
N ALA A 265 4.61 14.53 -2.82
CA ALA A 265 5.48 14.19 -1.70
C ALA A 265 6.95 14.06 -2.12
N ALA A 266 7.22 13.39 -3.24
CA ALA A 266 8.58 13.25 -3.75
C ALA A 266 9.22 14.60 -4.08
N LEU A 267 8.46 15.56 -4.62
CA LEU A 267 8.97 16.92 -4.92
C LEU A 267 9.10 17.80 -3.66
N GLN A 268 8.29 17.55 -2.63
CA GLN A 268 8.37 18.26 -1.34
C GLN A 268 9.49 17.71 -0.43
N LEU A 269 9.87 16.45 -0.59
CA LEU A 269 10.82 15.76 0.30
C LEU A 269 12.16 16.50 0.47
N PRO A 270 12.81 17.07 -0.57
CA PRO A 270 14.05 17.83 -0.39
C PRO A 270 13.93 19.08 0.53
N ARG A 271 12.73 19.66 0.60
CA ARG A 271 12.45 20.78 1.53
C ARG A 271 12.10 20.30 2.93
N ALA A 272 11.45 19.14 3.03
CA ALA A 272 11.05 18.56 4.30
C ALA A 272 12.23 17.94 5.08
N ALA A 273 13.23 17.41 4.36
CA ALA A 273 14.38 16.73 4.92
C ALA A 273 15.65 17.01 4.10
N ALA A 274 16.59 17.76 4.67
CA ALA A 274 17.79 18.27 3.98
C ALA A 274 18.78 17.18 3.53
N ASN A 275 18.62 15.95 4.01
CA ASN A 275 19.40 14.78 3.57
C ASN A 275 18.89 14.16 2.26
N PHE A 276 17.79 14.67 1.70
CA PHE A 276 17.28 14.27 0.39
C PHE A 276 17.56 15.37 -0.63
N ASP A 277 18.31 15.05 -1.68
CA ASP A 277 18.28 15.82 -2.91
C ASP A 277 17.11 15.34 -3.82
N LEU A 278 16.86 16.04 -4.91
CA LEU A 278 15.77 15.66 -5.84
C LEU A 278 15.94 14.24 -6.42
N PRO A 279 17.11 13.80 -6.87
CA PRO A 279 17.31 12.41 -7.31
C PRO A 279 17.01 11.39 -6.23
N ALA A 280 17.46 11.58 -4.99
CA ALA A 280 17.17 10.69 -3.87
C ALA A 280 15.67 10.65 -3.56
N ALA A 281 15.01 11.81 -3.56
CA ALA A 281 13.57 11.89 -3.36
C ALA A 281 12.77 11.16 -4.45
N ILE A 282 13.12 11.32 -5.72
CA ILE A 282 12.47 10.61 -6.83
C ILE A 282 12.71 9.09 -6.74
N ARG A 283 13.86 8.64 -6.25
CA ARG A 283 14.12 7.21 -6.04
C ARG A 283 13.14 6.56 -5.07
N THR A 284 12.60 7.30 -4.09
CA THR A 284 11.62 6.78 -3.12
C THR A 284 10.29 6.37 -3.76
N VAL A 285 9.99 6.89 -4.94
CA VAL A 285 8.75 6.63 -5.70
C VAL A 285 9.00 5.97 -7.07
N THR A 286 10.23 5.52 -7.33
CA THR A 286 10.60 4.92 -8.62
C THR A 286 11.48 3.69 -8.45
N LYS A 287 12.79 3.87 -8.29
CA LYS A 287 13.78 2.78 -8.26
C LYS A 287 13.66 1.91 -7.01
N THR A 288 13.57 2.53 -5.83
CA THR A 288 13.54 1.78 -4.56
C THR A 288 12.31 0.86 -4.47
N PRO A 289 11.06 1.33 -4.74
CA PRO A 289 9.91 0.44 -4.76
C PRO A 289 10.01 -0.64 -5.85
N ALA A 290 10.52 -0.33 -7.03
CA ALA A 290 10.70 -1.34 -8.09
C ALA A 290 11.65 -2.47 -7.67
N ASP A 291 12.80 -2.12 -7.10
CA ASP A 291 13.83 -3.09 -6.71
C ASP A 291 13.35 -4.05 -5.63
N VAL A 292 12.64 -3.55 -4.62
CA VAL A 292 12.23 -4.37 -3.47
C VAL A 292 11.23 -5.47 -3.85
N VAL A 293 10.47 -5.26 -4.95
CA VAL A 293 9.53 -6.26 -5.50
C VAL A 293 10.08 -6.97 -6.75
N GLY A 294 11.40 -6.86 -7.00
CA GLY A 294 12.09 -7.57 -8.07
C GLY A 294 11.83 -7.05 -9.49
N LEU A 295 11.30 -5.83 -9.65
CA LEU A 295 11.09 -5.19 -10.95
C LEU A 295 12.33 -4.42 -11.39
N THR A 296 13.39 -5.15 -11.74
CA THR A 296 14.72 -4.57 -12.03
C THR A 296 14.83 -3.90 -13.40
N ASP A 297 13.82 -4.03 -14.25
CA ASP A 297 13.77 -3.48 -15.61
C ASP A 297 13.32 -2.01 -15.69
N ARG A 298 12.88 -1.42 -14.57
CA ARG A 298 12.24 -0.09 -14.48
C ARG A 298 12.71 0.75 -13.28
N GLY A 299 12.10 1.91 -13.07
CA GLY A 299 12.37 2.80 -11.94
C GLY A 299 13.54 3.76 -12.13
N GLU A 300 14.26 3.67 -13.25
CA GLU A 300 15.35 4.59 -13.62
C GLU A 300 15.43 4.82 -15.12
N ILE A 301 15.97 5.95 -15.54
CA ILE A 301 16.23 6.26 -16.96
C ILE A 301 17.65 5.82 -17.28
N ALA A 302 17.78 4.64 -17.91
CA ALA A 302 19.06 4.09 -18.31
C ALA A 302 18.92 3.23 -19.59
N CYS A 303 20.00 3.08 -20.33
CA CYS A 303 20.03 2.21 -21.51
C CYS A 303 19.70 0.76 -21.10
N GLY A 304 18.86 0.08 -21.89
CA GLY A 304 18.43 -1.29 -21.63
C GLY A 304 17.30 -1.43 -20.61
N LYS A 305 16.86 -0.33 -19.98
CA LYS A 305 15.68 -0.32 -19.12
C LYS A 305 14.40 -0.06 -19.92
N ARG A 306 13.30 -0.47 -19.35
CA ARG A 306 11.97 -0.22 -19.87
C ARG A 306 11.72 1.31 -19.94
N ALA A 307 11.15 1.77 -21.03
CA ALA A 307 10.89 3.19 -21.27
C ALA A 307 9.60 3.64 -20.54
N ASP A 308 9.62 3.59 -19.22
CA ASP A 308 8.59 4.14 -18.34
C ASP A 308 9.02 5.54 -17.93
N LEU A 309 8.39 6.56 -18.47
CA LEU A 309 8.82 7.95 -18.38
C LEU A 309 7.65 8.87 -18.09
N ILE A 310 7.90 9.95 -17.35
CA ILE A 310 6.93 11.03 -17.19
C ILE A 310 7.56 12.39 -17.51
N ARG A 311 6.79 13.26 -18.14
CA ARG A 311 7.12 14.66 -18.30
C ARG A 311 6.32 15.49 -17.30
N VAL A 312 7.03 16.10 -16.38
CA VAL A 312 6.43 16.93 -15.33
C VAL A 312 6.76 18.41 -15.63
N TYR A 313 5.77 19.27 -15.49
CA TYR A 313 5.91 20.70 -15.41
C TYR A 313 5.87 21.10 -13.93
N VAL A 314 6.86 21.84 -13.49
CA VAL A 314 6.95 22.35 -12.12
C VAL A 314 6.89 23.87 -12.18
N ASN A 315 6.05 24.48 -11.36
CA ASN A 315 5.91 25.91 -11.19
C ASN A 315 5.81 26.20 -9.69
N ASP A 316 6.87 26.74 -9.12
CA ASP A 316 7.02 26.94 -7.68
C ASP A 316 6.77 25.65 -6.86
N ASP A 317 5.66 25.58 -6.16
CA ASP A 317 5.29 24.44 -5.32
C ASP A 317 4.33 23.46 -6.00
N ASP A 318 3.84 23.82 -7.18
CA ASP A 318 2.90 23.00 -7.93
C ASP A 318 3.59 22.18 -9.03
N ALA A 319 3.09 20.98 -9.25
CA ALA A 319 3.58 20.11 -10.31
C ALA A 319 2.42 19.48 -11.08
N ALA A 320 2.55 19.43 -12.40
CA ALA A 320 1.59 18.79 -13.28
C ALA A 320 2.26 17.77 -14.18
N VAL A 321 1.75 16.54 -14.19
CA VAL A 321 2.14 15.53 -15.17
C VAL A 321 1.57 15.95 -16.53
N ARG A 322 2.42 16.08 -17.53
CA ARG A 322 2.05 16.56 -18.89
C ARG A 322 2.03 15.44 -19.91
N SER A 323 2.78 14.39 -19.68
CA SER A 323 2.79 13.21 -20.55
C SER A 323 3.36 12.02 -19.80
N VAL A 324 2.83 10.85 -20.10
CA VAL A 324 3.26 9.58 -19.51
C VAL A 324 3.51 8.56 -20.62
N TRP A 325 4.63 7.87 -20.53
CA TRP A 325 4.96 6.73 -21.39
C TRP A 325 5.13 5.49 -20.51
N CYS A 326 4.47 4.42 -20.92
CA CYS A 326 4.59 3.09 -20.33
C CYS A 326 5.10 2.13 -21.39
N ALA A 327 6.22 1.46 -21.14
CA ALA A 327 6.91 0.61 -22.12
C ALA A 327 7.17 1.30 -23.49
N GLY A 328 7.41 2.61 -23.48
CA GLY A 328 7.66 3.40 -24.68
C GLY A 328 6.41 3.91 -25.41
N ALA A 329 5.23 3.38 -25.10
CA ALA A 329 3.96 3.89 -25.62
C ALA A 329 3.48 5.09 -24.79
N ARG A 330 3.04 6.16 -25.44
CA ARG A 330 2.41 7.29 -24.76
C ARG A 330 1.00 6.89 -24.31
N VAL A 331 0.72 7.00 -23.00
CA VAL A 331 -0.54 6.54 -22.37
C VAL A 331 -1.33 7.67 -21.70
N ALA A 332 -0.71 8.83 -21.48
CA ALA A 332 -1.36 10.05 -21.00
C ALA A 332 -0.61 11.31 -21.47
#